data_f4375e128a469b4639d8871b757f2719
#
_entry.id   f4375e128a469b4639d8871b757f2719
#
_cell.length_a   1.000
_cell.length_b   1.000
_cell.length_c   1.000
_cell.angle_alpha   90.00
_cell.angle_beta   90.00
_cell.angle_gamma   90.00
#
_symmetry.space_group_name_H-M   'P 1'
#
loop_
_entity.id
_entity.type
_entity.pdbx_description
1 polymer ?
#
loop_
_entity_poly.entity_id
_entity_poly.type
_entity_poly.pdbx_seq_one_letter_code
_entity_poly.pdbx_strand_id
1 'polypeptide(L)'
;MRDDRQRRKQVNVCFSPVGDLLGGTVVVGIGIDAYRHVNGRGNYRAIAALPIALGLHQIDETFVWWWLQGHVTTGVGRVAMWIYLLFALVVLPTIVPVMVLHFTARSGRRRFMFPFVGLGAVVSAILFEAMVVGHPSVRMGAYHLSYTIGLQHGVVVIGLYIVATCGPMLLSGYRPLQIFGWANLVAVVILAKLCASGFASLWCFYAAIVGGVIALQLRVSARATTASPRSSS
;
A
#
# COMPACT_ATOMS: atom_id res chain seq x y z
N MET A 1 -8.79 -30.50 29.16
CA MET A 1 -9.91 -29.91 28.37
C MET A 1 -10.27 -28.44 28.75
N ARG A 2 -9.65 -27.83 29.78
CA ARG A 2 -9.83 -26.41 30.18
C ARG A 2 -8.77 -25.46 29.60
N ASP A 3 -7.63 -25.98 29.18
CA ASP A 3 -6.47 -25.18 28.74
C ASP A 3 -6.61 -24.66 27.29
N ASP A 4 -7.33 -25.38 26.45
CA ASP A 4 -7.52 -25.05 25.03
C ASP A 4 -8.49 -23.86 24.77
N ARG A 5 -9.39 -23.57 25.72
CA ARG A 5 -10.30 -22.41 25.66
C ARG A 5 -9.64 -21.11 26.10
N GLN A 6 -8.62 -21.17 26.94
CA GLN A 6 -7.87 -19.97 27.37
C GLN A 6 -6.84 -19.54 26.32
N ARG A 7 -6.24 -20.46 25.58
CA ARG A 7 -5.35 -20.13 24.45
C ARG A 7 -6.07 -19.42 23.30
N ARG A 8 -7.35 -19.71 23.08
CA ARG A 8 -8.16 -19.04 22.01
C ARG A 8 -8.54 -17.59 22.32
N LYS A 9 -8.40 -17.12 23.56
CA LYS A 9 -8.79 -15.74 23.97
C LYS A 9 -7.67 -14.71 23.95
N GLN A 10 -6.43 -15.09 23.68
CA GLN A 10 -5.29 -14.19 23.90
C GLN A 10 -4.64 -13.60 22.64
N VAL A 11 -5.19 -13.83 21.44
CA VAL A 11 -4.50 -13.40 20.19
C VAL A 11 -5.49 -12.83 19.18
N ASN A 12 -6.10 -11.68 19.46
CA ASN A 12 -7.05 -11.11 18.52
C ASN A 12 -6.96 -9.60 18.35
N VAL A 13 -5.81 -8.97 18.42
CA VAL A 13 -5.80 -7.49 18.35
C VAL A 13 -4.97 -6.88 17.22
N CYS A 14 -4.01 -7.58 16.62
CA CYS A 14 -3.11 -6.91 15.67
C CYS A 14 -3.37 -7.16 14.17
N PHE A 15 -3.94 -8.31 13.79
CA PHE A 15 -4.23 -8.63 12.38
C PHE A 15 -5.54 -9.42 12.32
N SER A 16 -6.63 -8.70 12.27
CA SER A 16 -7.99 -9.23 12.25
C SER A 16 -8.83 -8.41 11.28
N PRO A 17 -9.96 -8.92 10.78
CA PRO A 17 -10.85 -8.16 9.91
C PRO A 17 -11.26 -6.80 10.53
N VAL A 18 -11.37 -6.75 11.86
CA VAL A 18 -11.67 -5.50 12.57
C VAL A 18 -10.49 -4.53 12.52
N GLY A 19 -9.25 -5.04 12.64
CA GLY A 19 -8.03 -4.22 12.53
C GLY A 19 -7.90 -3.58 11.14
N ASP A 20 -8.14 -4.36 10.08
CA ASP A 20 -8.09 -3.90 8.70
C ASP A 20 -9.20 -2.88 8.41
N LEU A 21 -10.42 -3.13 8.88
CA LEU A 21 -11.54 -2.22 8.72
C LEU A 21 -11.30 -0.89 9.43
N LEU A 22 -10.91 -0.92 10.71
CA LEU A 22 -10.68 0.29 11.50
C LEU A 22 -9.45 1.05 10.99
N GLY A 23 -8.33 0.35 10.75
CA GLY A 23 -7.12 0.95 10.23
C GLY A 23 -7.34 1.59 8.86
N GLY A 24 -7.98 0.86 7.96
CA GLY A 24 -8.34 1.36 6.62
C GLY A 24 -9.25 2.58 6.69
N THR A 25 -10.29 2.55 7.54
CA THR A 25 -11.23 3.68 7.70
C THR A 25 -10.52 4.93 8.24
N VAL A 26 -9.66 4.79 9.23
CA VAL A 26 -8.86 5.91 9.78
C VAL A 26 -7.94 6.50 8.71
N VAL A 27 -7.24 5.64 7.96
CA VAL A 27 -6.31 6.09 6.90
C VAL A 27 -7.06 6.79 5.76
N VAL A 28 -8.24 6.27 5.35
CA VAL A 28 -9.12 6.93 4.37
C VAL A 28 -9.53 8.31 4.88
N GLY A 29 -9.96 8.41 6.13
CA GLY A 29 -10.37 9.68 6.74
C GLY A 29 -9.24 10.72 6.73
N ILE A 30 -8.03 10.32 7.16
CA ILE A 30 -6.82 11.17 7.12
C ILE A 30 -6.49 11.58 5.67
N GLY A 31 -6.57 10.64 4.73
CA GLY A 31 -6.29 10.89 3.31
C GLY A 31 -7.28 11.88 2.68
N ILE A 32 -8.58 11.73 2.95
CA ILE A 32 -9.63 12.66 2.47
C ILE A 32 -9.39 14.06 3.04
N ASP A 33 -9.10 14.16 4.33
CA ASP A 33 -8.84 15.43 4.97
C ASP A 33 -7.58 16.10 4.38
N ALA A 34 -6.48 15.36 4.21
CA ALA A 34 -5.28 15.86 3.54
C ALA A 34 -5.56 16.31 2.10
N TYR A 35 -6.30 15.50 1.33
CA TYR A 35 -6.66 15.81 -0.06
C TYR A 35 -7.45 17.11 -0.20
N ARG A 36 -8.39 17.34 0.74
CA ARG A 36 -9.19 18.59 0.78
C ARG A 36 -8.37 19.83 1.11
N HIS A 37 -7.34 19.68 1.94
CA HIS A 37 -6.52 20.81 2.41
C HIS A 37 -5.31 21.12 1.50
N VAL A 38 -4.94 20.22 0.58
CA VAL A 38 -3.88 20.46 -0.41
C VAL A 38 -4.42 21.29 -1.57
N ASN A 39 -4.91 22.51 -1.28
CA ASN A 39 -5.49 23.40 -2.29
C ASN A 39 -4.43 23.93 -3.30
N GLY A 40 -4.75 23.86 -4.60
CA GLY A 40 -4.07 24.60 -5.66
C GLY A 40 -2.76 23.98 -6.21
N ARG A 41 -2.22 22.91 -5.61
CA ARG A 41 -0.98 22.26 -6.06
C ARG A 41 -1.27 20.84 -6.57
N GLY A 42 -1.61 20.70 -7.86
CA GLY A 42 -2.00 19.42 -8.48
C GLY A 42 -1.06 18.24 -8.19
N ASN A 43 0.26 18.49 -8.10
CA ASN A 43 1.25 17.45 -7.80
C ASN A 43 1.10 16.87 -6.38
N TYR A 44 0.66 17.64 -5.39
CA TYR A 44 0.44 17.17 -4.03
C TYR A 44 -0.86 16.38 -3.86
N ARG A 45 -1.86 16.62 -4.75
CA ARG A 45 -3.13 15.87 -4.74
C ARG A 45 -2.91 14.38 -5.02
N ALA A 46 -2.02 14.04 -5.94
CA ALA A 46 -1.70 12.64 -6.24
C ALA A 46 -1.11 11.93 -5.01
N ILE A 47 -0.18 12.60 -4.29
CA ILE A 47 0.40 12.03 -3.06
C ILE A 47 -0.64 11.92 -1.94
N ALA A 48 -1.54 12.90 -1.81
CA ALA A 48 -2.60 12.86 -0.80
C ALA A 48 -3.71 11.83 -1.13
N ALA A 49 -3.86 11.43 -2.40
CA ALA A 49 -4.79 10.39 -2.81
C ALA A 49 -4.29 8.96 -2.48
N LEU A 50 -2.97 8.76 -2.40
CA LEU A 50 -2.40 7.44 -2.13
C LEU A 50 -2.88 6.82 -0.80
N PRO A 51 -2.91 7.54 0.34
CA PRO A 51 -3.47 7.01 1.58
C PRO A 51 -4.93 6.60 1.45
N ILE A 52 -5.75 7.34 0.68
CA ILE A 52 -7.15 6.97 0.43
C ILE A 52 -7.20 5.61 -0.27
N ALA A 53 -6.42 5.43 -1.33
CA ALA A 53 -6.37 4.17 -2.08
C ALA A 53 -5.86 3.01 -1.21
N LEU A 54 -4.81 3.22 -0.40
CA LEU A 54 -4.26 2.22 0.51
C LEU A 54 -5.26 1.87 1.64
N GLY A 55 -5.96 2.85 2.19
CA GLY A 55 -6.98 2.61 3.20
C GLY A 55 -8.19 1.86 2.64
N LEU A 56 -8.66 2.18 1.43
CA LEU A 56 -9.72 1.43 0.75
C LEU A 56 -9.27 -0.01 0.45
N HIS A 57 -8.03 -0.20 0.05
CA HIS A 57 -7.45 -1.51 -0.16
C HIS A 57 -7.41 -2.35 1.13
N GLN A 58 -7.14 -1.72 2.28
CA GLN A 58 -7.21 -2.38 3.58
C GLN A 58 -8.64 -2.76 3.97
N ILE A 59 -9.61 -1.90 3.66
CA ILE A 59 -11.04 -2.20 3.87
C ILE A 59 -11.47 -3.37 2.97
N ASP A 60 -11.00 -3.44 1.72
CA ASP A 60 -11.27 -4.55 0.80
C ASP A 60 -10.75 -5.88 1.35
N GLU A 61 -9.58 -5.92 1.99
CA GLU A 61 -9.03 -7.13 2.62
C GLU A 61 -9.93 -7.69 3.73
N THR A 62 -10.71 -6.83 4.41
CA THR A 62 -11.70 -7.24 5.41
C THR A 62 -12.74 -8.20 4.82
N PHE A 63 -13.18 -7.97 3.57
CA PHE A 63 -14.14 -8.85 2.90
C PHE A 63 -13.54 -10.21 2.57
N VAL A 64 -12.24 -10.30 2.30
CA VAL A 64 -11.53 -11.57 2.11
C VAL A 64 -11.47 -12.36 3.42
N TRP A 65 -11.20 -11.68 4.55
CA TRP A 65 -11.27 -12.28 5.88
C TRP A 65 -12.68 -12.83 6.16
N TRP A 66 -13.72 -12.01 5.95
CA TRP A 66 -15.10 -12.41 6.19
C TRP A 66 -15.55 -13.57 5.31
N TRP A 67 -15.05 -13.65 4.07
CA TRP A 67 -15.31 -14.79 3.23
C TRP A 67 -14.72 -16.08 3.81
N LEU A 68 -13.47 -16.08 4.21
CA LEU A 68 -12.81 -17.24 4.78
C LEU A 68 -13.39 -17.66 6.13
N GLN A 69 -14.04 -16.73 6.84
CA GLN A 69 -14.76 -16.97 8.09
C GLN A 69 -16.24 -17.39 7.86
N GLY A 70 -16.71 -17.39 6.62
CA GLY A 70 -18.09 -17.78 6.29
C GLY A 70 -19.15 -16.69 6.51
N HIS A 71 -18.74 -15.42 6.73
CA HIS A 71 -19.66 -14.30 6.96
C HIS A 71 -20.21 -13.68 5.68
N VAL A 72 -19.53 -13.85 4.55
CA VAL A 72 -19.96 -13.37 3.23
C VAL A 72 -19.93 -14.51 2.20
N THR A 73 -20.67 -14.33 1.11
CA THR A 73 -20.75 -15.34 0.05
C THR A 73 -19.41 -15.50 -0.68
N THR A 74 -19.19 -16.67 -1.26
CA THR A 74 -17.99 -16.97 -2.08
C THR A 74 -17.84 -15.99 -3.25
N GLY A 75 -18.94 -15.51 -3.82
CA GLY A 75 -18.89 -14.52 -4.90
C GLY A 75 -18.27 -13.21 -4.44
N VAL A 76 -18.74 -12.66 -3.31
CA VAL A 76 -18.21 -11.42 -2.72
C VAL A 76 -16.73 -11.58 -2.35
N GLY A 77 -16.38 -12.66 -1.64
CA GLY A 77 -15.00 -12.89 -1.21
C GLY A 77 -14.02 -13.07 -2.37
N ARG A 78 -14.45 -13.76 -3.45
CA ARG A 78 -13.63 -13.92 -4.65
C ARG A 78 -13.41 -12.60 -5.38
N VAL A 79 -14.43 -11.76 -5.49
CA VAL A 79 -14.31 -10.43 -6.09
C VAL A 79 -13.37 -9.56 -5.26
N ALA A 80 -13.51 -9.53 -3.93
CA ALA A 80 -12.62 -8.80 -3.04
C ALA A 80 -11.16 -9.29 -3.19
N MET A 81 -10.90 -10.59 -3.19
CA MET A 81 -9.57 -11.15 -3.42
C MET A 81 -8.96 -10.67 -4.74
N TRP A 82 -9.74 -10.63 -5.83
CA TRP A 82 -9.26 -10.15 -7.12
C TRP A 82 -8.96 -8.64 -7.10
N ILE A 83 -9.82 -7.83 -6.48
CA ILE A 83 -9.60 -6.38 -6.32
C ILE A 83 -8.32 -6.15 -5.52
N TYR A 84 -8.17 -6.87 -4.39
CA TYR A 84 -6.98 -6.81 -3.56
C TYR A 84 -5.70 -7.09 -4.36
N LEU A 85 -5.65 -8.22 -5.04
CA LEU A 85 -4.47 -8.64 -5.81
C LEU A 85 -4.20 -7.72 -7.00
N LEU A 86 -5.23 -7.28 -7.74
CA LEU A 86 -5.07 -6.32 -8.83
C LEU A 86 -4.45 -5.02 -8.34
N PHE A 87 -4.94 -4.48 -7.22
CA PHE A 87 -4.37 -3.25 -6.68
C PHE A 87 -2.92 -3.47 -6.22
N ALA A 88 -2.67 -4.49 -5.41
CA ALA A 88 -1.35 -4.73 -4.83
C ALA A 88 -0.29 -5.11 -5.86
N LEU A 89 -0.64 -5.94 -6.85
CA LEU A 89 0.35 -6.54 -7.75
C LEU A 89 0.43 -5.85 -9.12
N VAL A 90 -0.66 -5.22 -9.58
CA VAL A 90 -0.73 -4.63 -10.92
C VAL A 90 -0.74 -3.12 -10.87
N VAL A 91 -1.58 -2.53 -9.99
CA VAL A 91 -1.74 -1.08 -9.94
C VAL A 91 -0.56 -0.41 -9.24
N LEU A 92 -0.14 -0.90 -8.08
CA LEU A 92 0.92 -0.25 -7.29
C LEU A 92 2.26 -0.13 -8.01
N PRO A 93 2.83 -1.16 -8.66
CA PRO A 93 4.13 -1.03 -9.30
C PRO A 93 4.13 -0.08 -10.51
N THR A 94 2.97 0.23 -11.07
CA THR A 94 2.82 1.23 -12.15
C THR A 94 2.47 2.61 -11.61
N ILE A 95 1.50 2.72 -10.70
CA ILE A 95 1.00 4.03 -10.26
C ILE A 95 2.01 4.78 -9.41
N VAL A 96 2.79 4.08 -8.58
CA VAL A 96 3.79 4.71 -7.71
C VAL A 96 4.87 5.44 -8.51
N PRO A 97 5.58 4.83 -9.48
CA PRO A 97 6.56 5.55 -10.27
C PRO A 97 5.93 6.65 -11.14
N VAL A 98 4.71 6.47 -11.64
CA VAL A 98 3.97 7.52 -12.37
C VAL A 98 3.69 8.71 -11.47
N MET A 99 3.25 8.50 -10.24
CA MET A 99 3.03 9.58 -9.27
C MET A 99 4.32 10.34 -8.95
N VAL A 100 5.43 9.62 -8.72
CA VAL A 100 6.73 10.26 -8.47
C VAL A 100 7.21 11.02 -9.70
N LEU A 101 7.02 10.49 -10.91
CA LEU A 101 7.31 11.17 -12.17
C LEU A 101 6.55 12.51 -12.28
N HIS A 102 5.26 12.52 -11.95
CA HIS A 102 4.45 13.75 -11.95
C HIS A 102 4.91 14.74 -10.89
N PHE A 103 5.27 14.24 -9.71
CA PHE A 103 5.77 15.07 -8.62
C PHE A 103 7.13 15.72 -8.96
N THR A 104 8.01 15.00 -9.65
CA THR A 104 9.33 15.48 -10.08
C THR A 104 9.30 16.22 -11.42
N ALA A 105 8.13 16.49 -12.01
CA ALA A 105 7.98 17.08 -13.34
C ALA A 105 8.74 18.42 -13.56
N ARG A 106 8.94 19.20 -12.50
CA ARG A 106 9.68 20.48 -12.53
C ARG A 106 11.15 20.36 -12.14
N SER A 107 11.65 19.17 -11.82
CA SER A 107 13.05 18.95 -11.45
C SER A 107 13.81 18.28 -12.58
N GLY A 108 15.12 18.55 -12.70
CA GLY A 108 15.99 17.87 -13.66
C GLY A 108 16.07 16.34 -13.46
N ARG A 109 15.47 15.81 -12.39
CA ARG A 109 15.43 14.39 -12.06
C ARG A 109 14.31 13.63 -12.80
N ARG A 110 13.40 14.31 -13.48
CA ARG A 110 12.28 13.70 -14.20
C ARG A 110 12.73 12.56 -15.14
N ARG A 111 13.81 12.78 -15.89
CA ARG A 111 14.33 11.79 -16.84
C ARG A 111 14.71 10.46 -16.19
N PHE A 112 15.14 10.49 -14.94
CA PHE A 112 15.54 9.28 -14.19
C PHE A 112 14.33 8.47 -13.68
N MET A 113 13.11 9.01 -13.78
CA MET A 113 11.89 8.33 -13.34
C MET A 113 11.30 7.44 -14.45
N PHE A 114 11.55 7.74 -15.73
CA PHE A 114 11.00 6.95 -16.84
C PHE A 114 11.36 5.47 -16.82
N PRO A 115 12.61 5.06 -16.52
CA PRO A 115 12.96 3.65 -16.42
C PRO A 115 12.12 2.91 -15.36
N PHE A 116 11.78 3.56 -14.24
CA PHE A 116 10.94 2.95 -13.20
C PHE A 116 9.48 2.81 -13.63
N VAL A 117 8.96 3.74 -14.44
CA VAL A 117 7.61 3.60 -15.02
C VAL A 117 7.57 2.42 -15.99
N GLY A 118 8.58 2.28 -16.85
CA GLY A 118 8.71 1.14 -17.75
C GLY A 118 8.86 -0.18 -16.99
N LEU A 119 9.72 -0.21 -15.97
CA LEU A 119 9.90 -1.38 -15.12
C LEU A 119 8.59 -1.74 -14.39
N GLY A 120 7.90 -0.76 -13.83
CA GLY A 120 6.61 -0.96 -13.17
C GLY A 120 5.57 -1.56 -14.10
N ALA A 121 5.47 -1.06 -15.33
CA ALA A 121 4.54 -1.60 -16.33
C ALA A 121 4.87 -3.06 -16.69
N VAL A 122 6.16 -3.40 -16.89
CA VAL A 122 6.59 -4.77 -17.18
C VAL A 122 6.28 -5.71 -16.01
N VAL A 123 6.60 -5.30 -14.77
CA VAL A 123 6.30 -6.08 -13.56
C VAL A 123 4.80 -6.27 -13.41
N SER A 124 3.99 -5.23 -13.63
CA SER A 124 2.53 -5.31 -13.60
C SER A 124 1.98 -6.31 -14.62
N ALA A 125 2.52 -6.33 -15.85
CA ALA A 125 2.10 -7.26 -16.87
C ALA A 125 2.43 -8.72 -16.51
N ILE A 126 3.64 -8.99 -16.00
CA ILE A 126 4.05 -10.33 -15.56
C ILE A 126 3.16 -10.80 -14.39
N LEU A 127 2.89 -9.93 -13.41
CA LEU A 127 2.07 -10.29 -12.25
C LEU A 127 0.60 -10.49 -12.64
N PHE A 128 0.08 -9.68 -13.55
CA PHE A 128 -1.27 -9.84 -14.09
C PHE A 128 -1.42 -11.18 -14.83
N GLU A 129 -0.46 -11.52 -15.70
CA GLU A 129 -0.43 -12.82 -16.38
C GLU A 129 -0.41 -13.97 -15.37
N ALA A 130 0.48 -13.91 -14.37
CA ALA A 130 0.55 -14.92 -13.32
C ALA A 130 -0.76 -15.06 -12.54
N MET A 131 -1.51 -13.96 -12.32
CA MET A 131 -2.83 -13.99 -11.68
C MET A 131 -3.87 -14.68 -12.59
N VAL A 132 -3.89 -14.37 -13.87
CA VAL A 132 -4.89 -14.93 -14.80
C VAL A 132 -4.65 -16.42 -15.03
N VAL A 133 -3.39 -16.81 -15.25
CA VAL A 133 -3.01 -18.20 -15.55
C VAL A 133 -2.92 -19.06 -14.29
N GLY A 134 -2.41 -18.49 -13.19
CA GLY A 134 -2.07 -19.24 -11.97
C GLY A 134 -3.25 -19.49 -11.01
N HIS A 135 -4.46 -19.02 -11.31
CA HIS A 135 -5.66 -19.19 -10.49
C HIS A 135 -5.43 -18.80 -9.02
N PRO A 136 -5.53 -17.51 -8.69
CA PRO A 136 -5.23 -17.02 -7.35
C PRO A 136 -5.99 -17.76 -6.26
N SER A 137 -5.32 -18.04 -5.18
CA SER A 137 -5.92 -18.63 -3.99
C SER A 137 -5.46 -17.89 -2.73
N VAL A 138 -6.30 -17.91 -1.71
CA VAL A 138 -6.02 -17.31 -0.42
C VAL A 138 -6.26 -18.32 0.70
N ARG A 139 -5.41 -18.28 1.72
CA ARG A 139 -5.53 -19.10 2.92
C ARG A 139 -5.41 -18.21 4.15
N MET A 140 -6.17 -18.52 5.17
CA MET A 140 -6.11 -17.86 6.46
C MET A 140 -4.95 -18.45 7.27
N GLY A 141 -3.95 -17.63 7.57
CA GLY A 141 -2.91 -17.93 8.55
C GLY A 141 -3.35 -17.57 9.98
N ALA A 142 -2.43 -17.70 10.93
CA ALA A 142 -2.70 -17.36 12.33
C ALA A 142 -2.94 -15.85 12.53
N TYR A 143 -2.24 -15.01 11.76
CA TYR A 143 -2.23 -13.55 11.92
C TYR A 143 -2.26 -12.78 10.60
N HIS A 144 -2.39 -13.43 9.47
CA HIS A 144 -2.33 -12.82 8.14
C HIS A 144 -3.04 -13.66 7.10
N LEU A 145 -3.38 -13.06 5.98
CA LEU A 145 -3.82 -13.77 4.78
C LEU A 145 -2.60 -14.14 3.92
N SER A 146 -2.57 -15.37 3.46
CA SER A 146 -1.53 -15.87 2.55
C SER A 146 -2.11 -16.02 1.16
N TYR A 147 -1.66 -15.19 0.24
CA TYR A 147 -2.06 -15.21 -1.16
C TYR A 147 -1.06 -15.99 -2.01
N THR A 148 -1.56 -16.81 -2.91
CA THR A 148 -0.75 -17.57 -3.88
C THR A 148 -1.25 -17.30 -5.28
N ILE A 149 -0.35 -16.94 -6.20
CA ILE A 149 -0.66 -16.57 -7.60
C ILE A 149 0.07 -17.44 -8.64
N GLY A 150 0.71 -18.55 -8.24
CA GLY A 150 1.41 -19.43 -9.19
C GLY A 150 2.61 -18.78 -9.90
N LEU A 151 3.27 -17.80 -9.30
CA LEU A 151 4.35 -17.04 -9.91
C LEU A 151 5.63 -17.86 -10.05
N GLN A 152 6.11 -18.02 -11.27
CA GLN A 152 7.43 -18.57 -11.57
C GLN A 152 8.50 -17.49 -11.31
N HIS A 153 9.68 -17.90 -10.81
CA HIS A 153 10.79 -16.99 -10.48
C HIS A 153 10.39 -15.85 -9.53
N GLY A 154 9.49 -16.12 -8.57
CA GLY A 154 8.87 -15.13 -7.68
C GLY A 154 9.87 -14.19 -7.01
N VAL A 155 11.06 -14.68 -6.60
CA VAL A 155 12.09 -13.86 -5.92
C VAL A 155 12.58 -12.74 -6.84
N VAL A 156 12.82 -13.03 -8.13
CA VAL A 156 13.29 -12.04 -9.09
C VAL A 156 12.20 -11.00 -9.36
N VAL A 157 10.97 -11.45 -9.60
CA VAL A 157 9.84 -10.55 -9.90
C VAL A 157 9.53 -9.65 -8.68
N ILE A 158 9.56 -10.20 -7.47
CA ILE A 158 9.40 -9.41 -6.23
C ILE A 158 10.54 -8.41 -6.07
N GLY A 159 11.78 -8.78 -6.37
CA GLY A 159 12.93 -7.86 -6.38
C GLY A 159 12.71 -6.70 -7.35
N LEU A 160 12.28 -6.97 -8.58
CA LEU A 160 11.95 -5.94 -9.57
C LEU A 160 10.76 -5.07 -9.14
N TYR A 161 9.76 -5.66 -8.50
CA TYR A 161 8.64 -4.93 -7.90
C TYR A 161 9.11 -3.92 -6.85
N ILE A 162 9.99 -4.33 -5.94
CA ILE A 162 10.57 -3.47 -4.90
C ILE A 162 11.37 -2.32 -5.55
N VAL A 163 12.17 -2.62 -6.56
CA VAL A 163 12.92 -1.60 -7.31
C VAL A 163 11.96 -0.62 -8.00
N ALA A 164 10.88 -1.11 -8.63
CA ALA A 164 9.90 -0.27 -9.31
C ALA A 164 9.15 0.66 -8.35
N THR A 165 8.85 0.21 -7.13
CA THR A 165 8.07 0.98 -6.16
C THR A 165 8.93 1.86 -5.25
N CYS A 166 10.02 1.35 -4.70
CA CYS A 166 10.88 2.09 -3.78
C CYS A 166 11.92 2.97 -4.51
N GLY A 167 12.45 2.52 -5.65
CA GLY A 167 13.49 3.22 -6.40
C GLY A 167 13.14 4.67 -6.76
N PRO A 168 11.99 4.95 -7.38
CA PRO A 168 11.60 6.32 -7.71
C PRO A 168 11.44 7.20 -6.48
N MET A 169 10.96 6.66 -5.36
CA MET A 169 10.84 7.43 -4.10
C MET A 169 12.21 7.84 -3.58
N LEU A 170 13.17 6.91 -3.57
CA LEU A 170 14.55 7.17 -3.10
C LEU A 170 15.27 8.20 -3.97
N LEU A 171 15.02 8.19 -5.28
CA LEU A 171 15.64 9.10 -6.24
C LEU A 171 14.88 10.42 -6.46
N SER A 172 13.71 10.57 -5.86
CA SER A 172 12.81 11.73 -6.05
C SER A 172 13.46 13.09 -5.72
N GLY A 173 14.43 13.11 -4.80
CA GLY A 173 15.04 14.34 -4.28
C GLY A 173 14.15 15.11 -3.31
N TYR A 174 12.97 14.59 -2.99
CA TYR A 174 12.07 15.15 -1.99
C TYR A 174 12.17 14.36 -0.69
N ARG A 175 12.69 15.00 0.35
CA ARG A 175 13.07 14.35 1.61
C ARG A 175 11.96 13.49 2.25
N PRO A 176 10.70 13.94 2.35
CA PRO A 176 9.62 13.09 2.89
C PRO A 176 9.39 11.82 2.06
N LEU A 177 9.47 11.91 0.72
CA LEU A 177 9.30 10.76 -0.17
C LEU A 177 10.48 9.78 -0.06
N GLN A 178 11.70 10.30 0.12
CA GLN A 178 12.89 9.48 0.36
C GLN A 178 12.80 8.74 1.69
N ILE A 179 12.36 9.41 2.76
CA ILE A 179 12.14 8.78 4.08
C ILE A 179 11.12 7.66 3.95
N PHE A 180 10.02 7.90 3.22
CA PHE A 180 9.02 6.88 2.96
C PHE A 180 9.58 5.70 2.15
N GLY A 181 10.37 5.97 1.12
CA GLY A 181 11.04 4.93 0.31
C GLY A 181 11.98 4.06 1.15
N TRP A 182 12.79 4.67 2.03
CA TRP A 182 13.66 3.93 2.95
C TRP A 182 12.86 3.12 3.97
N ALA A 183 11.83 3.71 4.57
CA ALA A 183 10.97 3.01 5.51
C ALA A 183 10.28 1.80 4.87
N ASN A 184 9.79 1.94 3.63
CA ASN A 184 9.23 0.82 2.86
C ASN A 184 10.27 -0.27 2.59
N LEU A 185 11.47 0.09 2.17
CA LEU A 185 12.52 -0.87 1.89
C LEU A 185 12.91 -1.67 3.14
N VAL A 186 13.06 -1.00 4.27
CA VAL A 186 13.35 -1.64 5.58
C VAL A 186 12.19 -2.55 5.99
N ALA A 187 10.95 -2.08 5.88
CA ALA A 187 9.77 -2.89 6.20
C ALA A 187 9.69 -4.16 5.33
N VAL A 188 9.92 -4.03 4.02
CA VAL A 188 9.96 -5.17 3.09
C VAL A 188 10.97 -6.22 3.52
N VAL A 189 12.20 -5.79 3.86
CA VAL A 189 13.26 -6.73 4.30
C VAL A 189 12.88 -7.43 5.61
N ILE A 190 12.34 -6.68 6.56
CA ILE A 190 11.91 -7.24 7.86
C ILE A 190 10.75 -8.23 7.65
N LEU A 191 9.71 -7.84 6.92
CA LEU A 191 8.53 -8.68 6.69
C LEU A 191 8.87 -9.92 5.86
N ALA A 192 9.74 -9.82 4.86
CA ALA A 192 10.18 -10.97 4.07
C ALA A 192 10.93 -12.00 4.92
N LYS A 193 11.68 -11.55 5.94
CA LYS A 193 12.39 -12.46 6.86
C LYS A 193 11.49 -13.05 7.93
N LEU A 194 10.56 -12.26 8.48
CA LEU A 194 9.71 -12.66 9.60
C LEU A 194 8.48 -13.45 9.16
N CYS A 195 7.92 -13.13 8.00
CA CYS A 195 6.61 -13.63 7.60
C CYS A 195 6.44 -13.71 6.07
N ALA A 196 7.24 -14.55 5.41
CA ALA A 196 7.21 -14.69 3.95
C ALA A 196 5.81 -15.06 3.40
N SER A 197 5.03 -15.86 4.13
CA SER A 197 3.68 -16.30 3.72
C SER A 197 2.61 -15.21 3.84
N GLY A 198 2.79 -14.23 4.74
CA GLY A 198 1.87 -13.12 4.98
C GLY A 198 2.38 -11.76 4.49
N PHE A 199 3.45 -11.79 3.70
CA PHE A 199 4.14 -10.58 3.27
C PHE A 199 3.21 -9.51 2.66
N ALA A 200 2.31 -9.90 1.77
CA ALA A 200 1.42 -8.96 1.08
C ALA A 200 0.46 -8.25 2.05
N SER A 201 -0.22 -9.00 2.92
CA SER A 201 -1.18 -8.47 3.89
C SER A 201 -0.50 -7.51 4.89
N LEU A 202 0.61 -7.95 5.48
CA LEU A 202 1.37 -7.15 6.45
C LEU A 202 1.97 -5.88 5.83
N TRP A 203 2.44 -5.96 4.59
CA TRP A 203 3.01 -4.81 3.90
C TRP A 203 1.94 -3.78 3.55
N CYS A 204 0.79 -4.19 3.09
CA CYS A 204 -0.31 -3.29 2.78
C CYS A 204 -0.79 -2.54 4.03
N PHE A 205 -0.90 -3.23 5.17
CA PHE A 205 -1.22 -2.60 6.45
C PHE A 205 -0.16 -1.56 6.87
N TYR A 206 1.11 -1.91 6.79
CA TYR A 206 2.21 -0.99 7.05
C TYR A 206 2.16 0.23 6.10
N ALA A 207 1.99 0.00 4.79
CA ALA A 207 1.93 1.06 3.79
C ALA A 207 0.74 2.01 4.03
N ALA A 208 -0.40 1.50 4.49
CA ALA A 208 -1.56 2.29 4.86
C ALA A 208 -1.23 3.23 6.05
N ILE A 209 -0.60 2.71 7.10
CA ILE A 209 -0.22 3.53 8.27
C ILE A 209 0.76 4.64 7.87
N VAL A 210 1.83 4.29 7.14
CA VAL A 210 2.85 5.27 6.75
C VAL A 210 2.29 6.28 5.76
N GLY A 211 1.43 5.84 4.84
CA GLY A 211 0.69 6.73 3.95
C GLY A 211 -0.15 7.75 4.73
N GLY A 212 -0.84 7.31 5.79
CA GLY A 212 -1.58 8.18 6.71
C GLY A 212 -0.70 9.21 7.41
N VAL A 213 0.48 8.80 7.90
CA VAL A 213 1.45 9.71 8.52
C VAL A 213 1.93 10.80 7.54
N ILE A 214 2.21 10.43 6.29
CA ILE A 214 2.61 11.39 5.24
C ILE A 214 1.48 12.36 4.95
N ALA A 215 0.25 11.88 4.81
CA ALA A 215 -0.91 12.74 4.58
C ALA A 215 -1.09 13.75 5.72
N LEU A 216 -0.90 13.33 6.97
CA LEU A 216 -0.96 14.21 8.14
C LEU A 216 0.16 15.27 8.10
N GLN A 217 1.39 14.89 7.75
CA GLN A 217 2.50 15.83 7.60
C GLN A 217 2.24 16.87 6.51
N LEU A 218 1.70 16.46 5.35
CA LEU A 218 1.32 17.36 4.26
C LEU A 218 0.26 18.37 4.73
N ARG A 219 -0.72 17.92 5.50
CA ARG A 219 -1.76 18.78 6.08
C ARG A 219 -1.17 19.82 7.02
N VAL A 220 -0.31 19.42 7.96
CA VAL A 220 0.32 20.33 8.92
C VAL A 220 1.17 21.37 8.22
N SER A 221 1.95 20.96 7.22
CA SER A 221 2.78 21.87 6.41
C SER A 221 1.94 22.87 5.60
N ALA A 222 0.80 22.44 5.07
CA ALA A 222 -0.13 23.33 4.34
C ALA A 222 -0.72 24.40 5.26
N ARG A 223 -1.09 24.05 6.50
CA ARG A 223 -1.61 24.99 7.49
C ARG A 223 -0.56 26.01 7.94
N ALA A 224 0.67 25.61 8.13
CA ALA A 224 1.76 26.50 8.54
C ALA A 224 2.02 27.60 7.48
N THR A 225 1.88 27.26 6.18
CA THR A 225 2.06 28.20 5.08
C THR A 225 0.92 29.24 4.98
N THR A 226 -0.30 28.87 5.40
CA THR A 226 -1.45 29.81 5.41
C THR A 226 -1.50 30.68 6.64
N ALA A 227 -0.85 30.29 7.73
CA ALA A 227 -0.81 31.03 9.00
C ALA A 227 0.29 32.10 9.06
N SER A 228 1.24 32.14 8.12
CA SER A 228 2.25 33.21 8.05
C SER A 228 1.67 34.42 7.30
N PRO A 229 1.34 35.56 7.99
CA PRO A 229 0.90 36.77 7.29
C PRO A 229 2.03 37.26 6.39
N ARG A 230 1.73 37.57 5.12
CA ARG A 230 2.63 38.35 4.30
C ARG A 230 2.89 39.67 5.05
N SER A 231 4.08 39.82 5.59
CA SER A 231 4.59 41.13 5.98
C SER A 231 4.69 41.96 4.71
N SER A 232 3.66 42.74 4.46
CA SER A 232 3.65 43.81 3.47
C SER A 232 4.61 44.91 3.94
N SER A 233 5.74 44.97 3.34
CA SER A 233 6.56 46.19 3.26
C SER A 233 6.61 46.67 1.84
#